data_051ea44c9da32187a4464337525486ce
#
_entry.id   051ea44c9da32187a4464337525486ce
#
_cell.length_a   1.000
_cell.length_b   1.000
_cell.length_c   1.000
_cell.angle_alpha   90.00
_cell.angle_beta   90.00
_cell.angle_gamma   90.00
#
_symmetry.space_group_name_H-M   'P 1'
#
loop_
_entity.id
_entity.type
_entity.pdbx_description
1 polymer ?
#
loop_
_entity_poly.entity_id
_entity_poly.type
_entity_poly.pdbx_seq_one_letter_code
_entity_poly.pdbx_strand_id
1 'polypeptide(L)'
;MKNNTKAFILTGTLGILLLFAFLFVWTAVSYQTEAVDTESAKVSIIGEYTTDGESWNKIQSSNDFINDNYETVTFRGRLSQDIPKNQYLIISMCDVWVEIKADGEVVATNHYDTEASTITPGNSIAYVSADEIPNITEIELTISNPYTVFSGFNPIQDTLNKLTVGNKDTLYNDLLKNNTPAILISLAICFLGLFAFTLAGLLWKNVMIRNIALALMAITGGVYVLTDSIYTYLPLWIGNPVLCMVFDEFAAYLLPIAAFLYVRVNVEDKRCKGYISILIIVSILLTMAAVFLQLFGVMDILKSQIFVFPFILLGSVGSTICLIYEAFKLKSKNSRAVLISVCPLVVAGLIDFINSLTGFAHDRVFIRLGLLITVVIQIYLLLRETREHHKELLRYQELQNEMLQMRVSIMVSQIQPHFLYNSLTSIAQLCEKNPSKAKKATIEFSEYLRRNMNSLKEQAPVLFE
;
A
#
# COMPACT_ATOMS: atom_id res chain seq x y z
N MET A 1 -2.11 32.18 0.97
CA MET A 1 -0.89 31.91 0.19
C MET A 1 0.30 31.39 1.01
N LYS A 2 0.70 32.00 2.14
CA LYS A 2 1.88 31.57 2.95
C LYS A 2 1.82 30.11 3.48
N ASN A 3 0.65 29.56 3.78
CA ASN A 3 0.50 28.20 4.26
C ASN A 3 0.65 27.13 3.15
N ASN A 4 0.18 27.44 1.92
CA ASN A 4 0.28 26.47 0.81
C ASN A 4 1.72 26.31 0.32
N THR A 5 2.52 27.39 0.38
CA THR A 5 3.94 27.32 0.01
C THR A 5 4.74 26.49 1.01
N LYS A 6 4.43 26.61 2.31
CA LYS A 6 5.08 25.80 3.36
C LYS A 6 4.74 24.31 3.23
N ALA A 7 3.48 23.99 2.91
CA ALA A 7 3.07 22.61 2.70
C ALA A 7 3.68 22.02 1.42
N PHE A 8 3.77 22.79 0.33
CA PHE A 8 4.44 22.36 -0.90
C PHE A 8 5.95 22.14 -0.70
N ILE A 9 6.60 22.99 0.09
CA ILE A 9 8.01 22.81 0.48
C ILE A 9 8.14 21.54 1.35
N LEU A 10 7.25 21.34 2.33
CA LEU A 10 7.29 20.17 3.21
C LEU A 10 7.09 18.86 2.43
N THR A 11 6.14 18.82 1.47
CA THR A 11 5.93 17.66 0.61
C THR A 11 7.10 17.42 -0.33
N GLY A 12 7.68 18.47 -0.89
CA GLY A 12 8.89 18.38 -1.72
C GLY A 12 10.09 17.87 -0.93
N THR A 13 10.31 18.37 0.29
CA THR A 13 11.41 17.90 1.15
C THR A 13 11.21 16.47 1.63
N LEU A 14 9.99 16.08 1.99
CA LEU A 14 9.67 14.69 2.31
C LEU A 14 9.90 13.77 1.10
N GLY A 15 9.52 14.23 -0.11
CA GLY A 15 9.76 13.54 -1.37
C GLY A 15 11.24 13.32 -1.64
N ILE A 16 12.04 14.32 -1.43
CA ILE A 16 13.50 14.25 -1.60
C ILE A 16 14.11 13.30 -0.54
N LEU A 17 13.70 13.40 0.73
CA LEU A 17 14.21 12.54 1.80
C LEU A 17 13.91 11.05 1.53
N LEU A 18 12.73 10.74 1.03
CA LEU A 18 12.35 9.37 0.71
C LEU A 18 13.04 8.85 -0.57
N LEU A 19 13.28 9.74 -1.55
CA LEU A 19 14.13 9.40 -2.70
C LEU A 19 15.58 9.10 -2.25
N PHE A 20 16.11 9.87 -1.30
CA PHE A 20 17.42 9.59 -0.71
C PHE A 20 17.42 8.29 0.09
N ALA A 21 16.37 8.01 0.88
CA ALA A 21 16.24 6.73 1.58
C ALA A 21 16.17 5.55 0.61
N PHE A 22 15.41 5.70 -0.48
CA PHE A 22 15.35 4.71 -1.57
C PHE A 22 16.72 4.49 -2.23
N LEU A 23 17.42 5.56 -2.61
CA LEU A 23 18.74 5.48 -3.20
C LEU A 23 19.76 4.91 -2.21
N PHE A 24 19.66 5.24 -0.91
CA PHE A 24 20.52 4.71 0.14
C PHE A 24 20.32 3.20 0.31
N VAL A 25 19.08 2.72 0.37
CA VAL A 25 18.76 1.28 0.43
C VAL A 25 19.26 0.60 -0.84
N TRP A 26 19.04 1.19 -2.02
CA TRP A 26 19.53 0.68 -3.29
C TRP A 26 21.06 0.54 -3.30
N THR A 27 21.78 1.59 -2.93
CA THR A 27 23.25 1.55 -2.91
C THR A 27 23.80 0.60 -1.86
N ALA A 28 23.17 0.53 -0.66
CA ALA A 28 23.58 -0.39 0.39
C ALA A 28 23.41 -1.86 -0.05
N VAL A 29 22.29 -2.20 -0.68
CA VAL A 29 22.03 -3.54 -1.22
C VAL A 29 22.97 -3.85 -2.38
N SER A 30 23.19 -2.91 -3.31
CA SER A 30 24.09 -3.10 -4.46
C SER A 30 25.53 -3.27 -4.02
N TYR A 31 25.97 -2.57 -2.97
CA TYR A 31 27.33 -2.66 -2.46
C TYR A 31 27.63 -4.00 -1.77
N GLN A 32 26.63 -4.55 -1.05
CA GLN A 32 26.79 -5.86 -0.41
C GLN A 32 26.87 -7.02 -1.42
N THR A 33 26.26 -6.89 -2.60
CA THR A 33 26.27 -7.94 -3.62
C THR A 33 27.61 -8.09 -4.35
N GLU A 34 28.50 -7.09 -4.29
CA GLU A 34 29.85 -7.17 -4.89
C GLU A 34 30.92 -7.78 -3.96
N ALA A 35 30.63 -7.85 -2.65
CA ALA A 35 31.69 -8.15 -1.64
C ALA A 35 31.79 -9.62 -1.22
N VAL A 36 30.87 -10.51 -1.62
CA VAL A 36 30.88 -11.91 -1.15
C VAL A 36 30.74 -12.89 -2.32
N ASP A 37 31.85 -13.42 -2.75
CA ASP A 37 31.98 -14.40 -3.86
C ASP A 37 31.82 -15.85 -3.35
N THR A 38 30.89 -16.11 -2.42
CA THR A 38 30.58 -17.45 -1.92
C THR A 38 29.16 -17.81 -2.27
N GLU A 39 28.97 -18.54 -3.34
CA GLU A 39 27.66 -19.07 -3.74
C GLU A 39 27.19 -20.12 -2.73
N SER A 40 25.91 -20.04 -2.35
CA SER A 40 25.24 -21.12 -1.65
C SER A 40 25.03 -22.28 -2.64
N ALA A 41 25.48 -23.47 -2.28
CA ALA A 41 25.33 -24.64 -3.12
C ALA A 41 24.00 -25.34 -2.80
N LYS A 42 23.18 -25.61 -3.83
CA LYS A 42 21.98 -26.44 -3.68
C LYS A 42 22.36 -27.87 -3.36
N VAL A 43 21.67 -28.45 -2.40
CA VAL A 43 21.89 -29.81 -1.93
C VAL A 43 20.60 -30.61 -2.05
N SER A 44 20.73 -31.89 -2.37
CA SER A 44 19.61 -32.84 -2.39
C SER A 44 19.89 -34.02 -1.48
N ILE A 45 18.85 -34.70 -1.03
CA ILE A 45 18.96 -35.95 -0.29
C ILE A 45 18.95 -37.09 -1.31
N ILE A 46 19.97 -37.96 -1.24
CA ILE A 46 20.09 -39.15 -2.07
C ILE A 46 19.78 -40.35 -1.18
N GLY A 47 18.66 -41.01 -1.45
CA GLY A 47 18.18 -42.11 -0.61
C GLY A 47 16.79 -42.57 -0.93
N GLU A 48 15.98 -42.73 0.09
CA GLU A 48 14.63 -43.27 0.03
C GLU A 48 13.67 -42.33 0.76
N TYR A 49 12.38 -42.42 0.41
CA TYR A 49 11.32 -41.70 1.11
C TYR A 49 10.15 -42.63 1.44
N THR A 50 9.39 -42.22 2.45
CA THR A 50 8.14 -42.90 2.83
C THR A 50 7.06 -41.84 3.10
N THR A 51 5.80 -42.20 2.80
CA THR A 51 4.61 -41.39 3.08
C THR A 51 3.70 -42.05 4.12
N ASP A 52 3.91 -43.34 4.40
CA ASP A 52 3.14 -44.17 5.30
C ASP A 52 3.96 -44.71 6.51
N GLY A 53 5.28 -44.46 6.51
CA GLY A 53 6.22 -44.97 7.51
C GLY A 53 6.59 -46.46 7.34
N GLU A 54 5.97 -47.18 6.43
CA GLU A 54 6.18 -48.60 6.23
C GLU A 54 6.88 -48.94 4.91
N SER A 55 6.44 -48.31 3.81
CA SER A 55 6.98 -48.54 2.46
C SER A 55 7.99 -47.47 2.06
N TRP A 56 9.24 -47.89 1.74
CA TRP A 56 10.31 -47.00 1.32
C TRP A 56 10.51 -47.07 -0.18
N ASN A 57 10.44 -45.90 -0.81
CA ASN A 57 10.62 -45.71 -2.25
C ASN A 57 11.92 -44.94 -2.52
N LYS A 58 12.65 -45.32 -3.60
CA LYS A 58 13.86 -44.59 -3.98
C LYS A 58 13.52 -43.22 -4.55
N ILE A 59 14.26 -42.22 -4.14
CA ILE A 59 14.17 -40.87 -4.71
C ILE A 59 14.80 -40.91 -6.10
N GLN A 60 13.99 -40.77 -7.17
CA GLN A 60 14.47 -40.73 -8.55
C GLN A 60 14.75 -39.29 -8.99
N SER A 61 13.93 -38.33 -8.52
CA SER A 61 14.03 -36.91 -8.84
C SER A 61 13.41 -36.06 -7.76
N SER A 62 13.92 -34.85 -7.55
CA SER A 62 13.23 -33.85 -6.73
C SER A 62 11.85 -33.47 -7.25
N ASN A 63 11.54 -33.83 -8.51
CA ASN A 63 10.24 -33.54 -9.15
C ASN A 63 9.15 -34.59 -8.81
N ASP A 64 9.48 -35.66 -8.13
CA ASP A 64 8.54 -36.76 -7.82
C ASP A 64 7.36 -36.30 -6.94
N PHE A 65 7.52 -35.15 -6.25
CA PHE A 65 6.53 -34.60 -5.29
C PHE A 65 5.70 -33.43 -5.83
N ILE A 66 5.87 -33.03 -7.10
CA ILE A 66 5.23 -31.82 -7.65
C ILE A 66 3.69 -31.92 -7.66
N ASN A 67 3.16 -33.11 -7.88
CA ASN A 67 1.72 -33.32 -8.12
C ASN A 67 1.01 -34.01 -6.92
N ASP A 68 1.75 -34.48 -5.92
CA ASP A 68 1.19 -35.25 -4.83
C ASP A 68 1.14 -34.43 -3.54
N ASN A 69 -0.04 -34.31 -2.97
CA ASN A 69 -0.29 -33.49 -1.78
C ASN A 69 -0.29 -34.36 -0.53
N TYR A 70 0.88 -34.81 -0.09
CA TYR A 70 1.05 -35.63 1.08
C TYR A 70 0.92 -34.82 2.37
N GLU A 71 0.35 -35.41 3.44
CA GLU A 71 0.34 -34.80 4.76
C GLU A 71 1.72 -34.84 5.40
N THR A 72 2.42 -35.96 5.28
CA THR A 72 3.77 -36.13 5.85
C THR A 72 4.62 -36.96 4.93
N VAL A 73 5.87 -36.57 4.75
CA VAL A 73 6.87 -37.33 4.01
C VAL A 73 8.16 -37.36 4.81
N THR A 74 8.71 -38.54 4.98
CA THR A 74 10.01 -38.77 5.64
C THR A 74 11.02 -39.20 4.59
N PHE A 75 12.11 -38.51 4.52
CA PHE A 75 13.27 -38.76 3.64
C PHE A 75 14.40 -39.35 4.48
N ARG A 76 15.02 -40.39 4.01
CA ARG A 76 16.20 -41.02 4.63
C ARG A 76 17.29 -41.15 3.58
N GLY A 77 18.49 -40.73 3.92
CA GLY A 77 19.63 -40.85 3.01
C GLY A 77 20.80 -39.98 3.36
N ARG A 78 21.65 -39.71 2.36
CA ARG A 78 22.81 -38.84 2.50
C ARG A 78 22.63 -37.57 1.70
N LEU A 79 23.31 -36.50 2.13
CA LEU A 79 23.37 -35.28 1.32
C LEU A 79 24.20 -35.54 0.05
N SER A 80 23.79 -34.87 -1.06
CA SER A 80 24.50 -34.97 -2.34
C SER A 80 25.93 -34.42 -2.30
N GLN A 81 26.25 -33.62 -1.27
CA GLN A 81 27.61 -33.13 -0.97
C GLN A 81 27.81 -32.98 0.53
N ASP A 82 29.06 -33.07 0.97
CA ASP A 82 29.45 -32.85 2.34
C ASP A 82 29.32 -31.37 2.73
N ILE A 83 29.06 -31.11 4.00
CA ILE A 83 29.01 -29.75 4.55
C ILE A 83 30.45 -29.35 4.92
N PRO A 84 31.03 -28.33 4.26
CA PRO A 84 32.38 -27.87 4.61
C PRO A 84 32.45 -27.33 6.04
N LYS A 85 33.62 -27.43 6.68
CA LYS A 85 33.84 -26.79 7.97
C LYS A 85 33.55 -25.30 7.88
N ASN A 86 32.86 -24.75 8.85
CA ASN A 86 32.36 -23.36 8.91
C ASN A 86 31.20 -23.02 7.96
N GLN A 87 30.53 -24.02 7.37
CA GLN A 87 29.29 -23.83 6.64
C GLN A 87 28.15 -24.58 7.36
N TYR A 88 26.94 -24.27 6.95
CA TYR A 88 25.70 -24.82 7.51
C TYR A 88 24.87 -25.44 6.39
N LEU A 89 24.20 -26.54 6.73
CA LEU A 89 23.01 -26.94 5.98
C LEU A 89 21.91 -25.97 6.35
N ILE A 90 21.36 -25.30 5.36
CA ILE A 90 20.35 -24.26 5.52
C ILE A 90 19.05 -24.80 4.94
N ILE A 91 18.02 -24.78 5.78
CA ILE A 91 16.69 -25.28 5.43
C ILE A 91 15.69 -24.16 5.63
N SER A 92 15.15 -23.68 4.52
CA SER A 92 14.07 -22.69 4.53
C SER A 92 12.74 -23.41 4.59
N MET A 93 12.07 -23.32 5.70
CA MET A 93 10.79 -23.96 6.01
C MET A 93 9.67 -22.94 5.78
N CYS A 94 8.81 -23.19 4.81
CA CYS A 94 7.70 -22.34 4.48
C CYS A 94 6.39 -23.07 4.76
N ASP A 95 5.72 -22.69 5.84
CA ASP A 95 4.42 -23.21 6.25
C ASP A 95 4.36 -24.74 6.43
N VAL A 96 5.47 -25.36 6.82
CA VAL A 96 5.61 -26.80 7.10
C VAL A 96 6.26 -27.05 8.44
N TRP A 97 5.90 -28.17 9.07
CA TRP A 97 6.66 -28.73 10.19
C TRP A 97 7.82 -29.54 9.64
N VAL A 98 9.00 -29.30 10.16
CA VAL A 98 10.23 -30.02 9.78
C VAL A 98 10.94 -30.54 11.00
N GLU A 99 11.34 -31.79 10.94
CA GLU A 99 12.21 -32.42 11.90
C GLU A 99 13.40 -33.06 11.16
N ILE A 100 14.61 -32.81 11.63
CA ILE A 100 15.83 -33.36 11.08
C ILE A 100 16.51 -34.18 12.16
N LYS A 101 16.78 -35.42 11.83
CA LYS A 101 17.56 -36.34 12.67
C LYS A 101 18.85 -36.69 11.95
N ALA A 102 19.95 -36.72 12.70
CA ALA A 102 21.22 -37.27 12.30
C ALA A 102 21.57 -38.41 13.25
N ASP A 103 21.82 -39.63 12.71
CA ASP A 103 22.07 -40.86 13.51
C ASP A 103 20.98 -41.12 14.56
N GLY A 104 19.74 -40.75 14.32
CA GLY A 104 18.61 -40.95 15.21
C GLY A 104 18.41 -39.86 16.27
N GLU A 105 19.31 -38.89 16.39
CA GLU A 105 19.15 -37.74 17.28
C GLU A 105 18.59 -36.51 16.51
N VAL A 106 17.65 -35.79 17.13
CA VAL A 106 17.06 -34.57 16.54
C VAL A 106 18.09 -33.45 16.61
N VAL A 107 18.54 -33.01 15.44
CA VAL A 107 19.52 -31.90 15.30
C VAL A 107 18.84 -30.55 14.99
N ALA A 108 17.65 -30.57 14.36
CA ALA A 108 16.86 -29.37 14.16
C ALA A 108 15.37 -29.71 14.05
N THR A 109 14.54 -28.85 14.60
CA THR A 109 13.08 -28.90 14.43
C THR A 109 12.46 -27.53 14.59
N ASN A 110 11.38 -27.23 13.86
CA ASN A 110 10.51 -26.07 14.10
C ASN A 110 9.21 -26.47 14.84
N HIS A 111 9.08 -27.73 15.22
CA HIS A 111 7.99 -28.21 16.05
C HIS A 111 8.35 -27.98 17.52
N TYR A 112 7.91 -26.86 18.07
CA TYR A 112 8.12 -26.56 19.48
C TYR A 112 7.03 -27.26 20.33
N ASP A 113 7.41 -28.20 21.19
CA ASP A 113 6.58 -28.84 22.21
C ASP A 113 6.20 -27.85 23.33
N THR A 114 5.49 -26.79 22.98
CA THR A 114 4.82 -25.98 23.99
C THR A 114 3.34 -26.36 24.02
N GLU A 115 2.77 -26.50 25.19
CA GLU A 115 1.35 -26.87 25.42
C GLU A 115 0.34 -25.89 24.78
N ALA A 116 0.80 -24.71 24.32
CA ALA A 116 0.12 -23.83 23.40
C ALA A 116 0.56 -24.14 21.97
N SER A 117 0.50 -25.43 21.57
CA SER A 117 0.96 -25.85 20.25
C SER A 117 0.31 -25.00 19.21
N THR A 118 1.12 -24.19 18.65
CA THR A 118 0.82 -23.38 17.48
C THR A 118 0.25 -24.30 16.41
N ILE A 119 -0.99 -24.08 16.02
CA ILE A 119 -1.64 -24.80 14.93
C ILE A 119 -0.90 -24.53 13.61
N THR A 120 0.03 -23.60 13.65
CA THR A 120 0.67 -22.93 12.52
C THR A 120 2.18 -23.11 12.59
N PRO A 121 2.84 -23.72 11.58
CA PRO A 121 4.30 -23.82 11.53
C PRO A 121 4.96 -22.45 11.33
N GLY A 122 4.35 -21.59 10.53
CA GLY A 122 4.94 -20.32 10.09
C GLY A 122 6.18 -20.53 9.22
N ASN A 123 6.89 -19.44 8.92
CA ASN A 123 8.17 -19.51 8.20
C ASN A 123 9.34 -19.47 9.15
N SER A 124 10.28 -20.38 8.95
CA SER A 124 11.53 -20.43 9.73
C SER A 124 12.69 -20.88 8.87
N ILE A 125 13.90 -20.62 9.36
CA ILE A 125 15.12 -21.10 8.73
C ILE A 125 15.95 -21.84 9.79
N ALA A 126 16.22 -23.11 9.54
CA ALA A 126 17.14 -23.88 10.35
C ALA A 126 18.56 -23.84 9.79
N TYR A 127 19.52 -23.77 10.69
CA TYR A 127 20.94 -23.84 10.40
C TYR A 127 21.53 -25.02 11.15
N VAL A 128 21.96 -26.04 10.44
CA VAL A 128 22.58 -27.23 11.01
C VAL A 128 24.07 -27.21 10.65
N SER A 129 24.93 -27.19 11.66
CA SER A 129 26.38 -27.12 11.46
C SER A 129 26.97 -28.44 11.01
N ALA A 130 28.15 -28.40 10.37
CA ALA A 130 28.91 -29.61 10.02
C ALA A 130 29.26 -30.47 11.24
N ASP A 131 29.41 -29.86 12.42
CA ASP A 131 29.70 -30.59 13.68
C ASP A 131 28.49 -31.36 14.23
N GLU A 132 27.27 -30.94 13.90
CA GLU A 132 26.02 -31.59 14.25
C GLU A 132 25.66 -32.72 13.26
N ILE A 133 26.22 -32.70 12.05
CA ILE A 133 26.07 -33.77 11.06
C ILE A 133 27.47 -34.22 10.63
N PRO A 134 28.07 -35.21 11.32
CA PRO A 134 29.39 -35.75 10.93
C PRO A 134 29.31 -36.44 9.56
N ASN A 135 30.40 -36.40 8.82
CA ASN A 135 30.55 -36.67 7.36
C ASN A 135 30.12 -38.04 6.80
N ILE A 136 29.48 -38.90 7.56
CA ILE A 136 29.09 -40.26 7.12
C ILE A 136 27.63 -40.58 7.49
N THR A 137 26.93 -39.58 7.95
CA THR A 137 25.65 -39.80 8.68
C THR A 137 24.48 -39.96 7.76
N GLU A 138 23.64 -40.87 8.08
CA GLU A 138 22.32 -40.98 7.52
C GLU A 138 21.45 -39.87 8.10
N ILE A 139 20.89 -39.01 7.25
CA ILE A 139 20.01 -37.93 7.62
C ILE A 139 18.57 -38.41 7.39
N GLU A 140 17.73 -38.20 8.40
CA GLU A 140 16.29 -38.38 8.28
C GLU A 140 15.62 -37.01 8.36
N LEU A 141 14.94 -36.61 7.28
CA LEU A 141 14.21 -35.34 7.16
C LEU A 141 12.73 -35.64 7.05
N THR A 142 11.98 -35.30 8.09
CA THR A 142 10.51 -35.41 8.09
C THR A 142 9.91 -34.05 7.86
N ILE A 143 9.04 -33.95 6.84
CA ILE A 143 8.31 -32.74 6.49
C ILE A 143 6.81 -33.04 6.59
N SER A 144 6.08 -32.27 7.41
CA SER A 144 4.62 -32.39 7.55
C SER A 144 3.95 -31.12 7.04
N ASN A 145 3.01 -31.30 6.11
CA ASN A 145 2.23 -30.24 5.50
C ASN A 145 0.81 -30.18 6.11
N PRO A 146 0.50 -29.17 6.96
CA PRO A 146 -0.83 -29.00 7.53
C PRO A 146 -1.87 -28.43 6.56
N TYR A 147 -1.47 -28.07 5.32
CA TYR A 147 -2.27 -27.32 4.34
C TYR A 147 -2.58 -28.13 3.07
N THR A 148 -2.89 -29.38 3.20
CA THR A 148 -3.16 -30.30 2.08
C THR A 148 -4.35 -29.91 1.19
N VAL A 149 -5.20 -28.98 1.65
CA VAL A 149 -6.39 -28.49 0.90
C VAL A 149 -6.02 -27.52 -0.21
N PHE A 150 -4.83 -26.90 -0.15
CA PHE A 150 -4.38 -25.92 -1.15
C PHE A 150 -3.64 -26.63 -2.30
N SER A 151 -4.36 -26.96 -3.38
CA SER A 151 -3.85 -27.79 -4.49
C SER A 151 -2.80 -27.15 -5.41
N GLY A 152 -2.56 -25.84 -5.29
CA GLY A 152 -1.63 -25.12 -6.18
C GLY A 152 -0.21 -24.95 -5.64
N PHE A 153 0.03 -25.26 -4.37
CA PHE A 153 1.33 -25.09 -3.72
C PHE A 153 1.72 -26.37 -3.00
N ASN A 154 2.89 -26.92 -3.31
CA ASN A 154 3.46 -28.07 -2.62
C ASN A 154 4.63 -27.58 -1.72
N PRO A 155 4.37 -27.32 -0.42
CA PRO A 155 5.38 -26.79 0.48
C PRO A 155 6.49 -27.80 0.79
N ILE A 156 6.23 -29.12 0.65
CA ILE A 156 7.25 -30.17 0.77
C ILE A 156 8.28 -30.01 -0.33
N GLN A 157 7.81 -29.90 -1.58
CA GLN A 157 8.67 -29.68 -2.75
C GLN A 157 9.44 -28.37 -2.65
N ASP A 158 8.79 -27.31 -2.20
CA ASP A 158 9.43 -26.00 -2.02
C ASP A 158 10.55 -26.07 -0.98
N THR A 159 10.33 -26.73 0.15
CA THR A 159 11.34 -26.95 1.19
C THR A 159 12.53 -27.76 0.67
N LEU A 160 12.27 -28.84 -0.08
CA LEU A 160 13.35 -29.64 -0.69
C LEU A 160 14.19 -28.85 -1.70
N ASN A 161 13.55 -28.03 -2.54
CA ASN A 161 14.23 -27.20 -3.55
C ASN A 161 15.05 -26.06 -2.93
N LYS A 162 14.80 -25.73 -1.67
CA LYS A 162 15.49 -24.68 -0.90
C LYS A 162 16.53 -25.21 0.06
N LEU A 163 16.86 -26.51 0.01
CA LEU A 163 18.00 -27.07 0.75
C LEU A 163 19.28 -26.53 0.15
N THR A 164 20.11 -25.85 0.95
CA THR A 164 21.37 -25.27 0.51
C THR A 164 22.45 -25.44 1.57
N VAL A 165 23.69 -25.47 1.12
CA VAL A 165 24.88 -25.43 2.01
C VAL A 165 25.61 -24.12 1.75
N GLY A 166 25.92 -23.40 2.82
CA GLY A 166 26.57 -22.11 2.73
C GLY A 166 26.76 -21.43 4.09
N ASN A 167 27.27 -20.21 4.05
CA ASN A 167 27.37 -19.35 5.22
C ASN A 167 26.08 -18.59 5.47
N LYS A 168 25.83 -18.18 6.72
CA LYS A 168 24.66 -17.34 7.04
C LYS A 168 24.63 -16.04 6.24
N ASP A 169 25.80 -15.43 6.00
CA ASP A 169 25.92 -14.17 5.27
C ASP A 169 25.58 -14.32 3.77
N THR A 170 25.96 -15.46 3.15
CA THR A 170 25.61 -15.74 1.75
C THR A 170 24.10 -15.89 1.58
N LEU A 171 23.46 -16.59 2.50
CA LEU A 171 22.01 -16.71 2.48
C LEU A 171 21.33 -15.33 2.54
N TYR A 172 21.73 -14.47 3.49
CA TYR A 172 21.18 -13.12 3.60
C TYR A 172 21.33 -12.33 2.31
N ASN A 173 22.51 -12.41 1.67
CA ASN A 173 22.78 -11.72 0.41
C ASN A 173 21.91 -12.24 -0.74
N ASP A 174 21.85 -13.57 -0.92
CA ASP A 174 21.03 -14.19 -1.97
C ASP A 174 19.56 -13.85 -1.79
N LEU A 175 19.11 -13.93 -0.60
CA LEU A 175 17.78 -13.63 -0.24
C LEU A 175 17.46 -12.13 -0.49
N LEU A 176 18.26 -11.19 -0.04
CA LEU A 176 18.08 -9.76 -0.31
C LEU A 176 18.11 -9.49 -1.81
N LYS A 177 19.07 -10.05 -2.54
CA LYS A 177 19.22 -9.87 -3.98
C LYS A 177 17.95 -10.28 -4.74
N ASN A 178 17.40 -11.45 -4.42
CA ASN A 178 16.22 -11.99 -5.08
C ASN A 178 14.95 -11.17 -4.78
N ASN A 179 14.82 -10.59 -3.57
CA ASN A 179 13.65 -9.83 -3.17
C ASN A 179 13.80 -8.31 -3.32
N THR A 180 14.98 -7.80 -3.67
CA THR A 180 15.22 -6.37 -3.88
C THR A 180 14.19 -5.70 -4.78
N PRO A 181 13.81 -6.24 -5.97
CA PRO A 181 12.82 -5.58 -6.82
C PRO A 181 11.46 -5.42 -6.12
N ALA A 182 11.02 -6.43 -5.38
CA ALA A 182 9.75 -6.40 -4.67
C ALA A 182 9.77 -5.42 -3.48
N ILE A 183 10.88 -5.37 -2.73
CA ILE A 183 11.09 -4.40 -1.65
C ILE A 183 11.05 -2.96 -2.20
N LEU A 184 11.72 -2.71 -3.34
CA LEU A 184 11.74 -1.40 -3.97
C LEU A 184 10.34 -0.97 -4.47
N ILE A 185 9.58 -1.89 -5.07
CA ILE A 185 8.19 -1.64 -5.48
C ILE A 185 7.33 -1.30 -4.26
N SER A 186 7.46 -2.06 -3.18
CA SER A 186 6.75 -1.82 -1.93
C SER A 186 7.04 -0.43 -1.35
N LEU A 187 8.31 -0.08 -1.23
CA LEU A 187 8.73 1.23 -0.74
C LEU A 187 8.22 2.35 -1.63
N ALA A 188 8.24 2.18 -2.96
CA ALA A 188 7.68 3.14 -3.90
C ALA A 188 6.17 3.32 -3.70
N ILE A 189 5.40 2.24 -3.51
CA ILE A 189 3.96 2.29 -3.27
C ILE A 189 3.66 2.99 -1.94
N CYS A 190 4.35 2.65 -0.85
CA CYS A 190 4.21 3.31 0.45
C CYS A 190 4.53 4.81 0.36
N PHE A 191 5.59 5.15 -0.35
CA PHE A 191 5.97 6.54 -0.61
C PHE A 191 4.88 7.32 -1.32
N LEU A 192 4.34 6.77 -2.42
CA LEU A 192 3.25 7.37 -3.16
C LEU A 192 1.99 7.52 -2.31
N GLY A 193 1.73 6.57 -1.40
CA GLY A 193 0.65 6.64 -0.42
C GLY A 193 0.84 7.79 0.58
N LEU A 194 2.02 7.94 1.15
CA LEU A 194 2.35 9.06 2.05
C LEU A 194 2.27 10.41 1.31
N PHE A 195 2.69 10.46 0.06
CA PHE A 195 2.55 11.66 -0.77
C PHE A 195 1.07 12.02 -1.00
N ALA A 196 0.22 11.05 -1.32
CA ALA A 196 -1.22 11.26 -1.44
C ALA A 196 -1.85 11.74 -0.11
N PHE A 197 -1.40 11.20 1.03
CA PHE A 197 -1.85 11.62 2.36
C PHE A 197 -1.48 13.08 2.66
N THR A 198 -0.24 13.49 2.37
CA THR A 198 0.19 14.88 2.59
C THR A 198 -0.56 15.85 1.69
N LEU A 199 -0.82 15.47 0.43
CA LEU A 199 -1.65 16.27 -0.47
C LEU A 199 -3.10 16.39 0.04
N ALA A 200 -3.65 15.36 0.70
CA ALA A 200 -5.01 15.41 1.24
C ALA A 200 -5.21 16.55 2.22
N GLY A 201 -4.20 16.86 3.05
CA GLY A 201 -4.25 17.97 4.01
C GLY A 201 -4.32 19.37 3.37
N LEU A 202 -4.04 19.48 2.07
CA LEU A 202 -4.06 20.75 1.32
C LEU A 202 -5.36 20.99 0.55
N LEU A 203 -6.25 20.01 0.50
CA LEU A 203 -7.39 19.96 -0.41
C LEU A 203 -8.73 20.15 0.31
N TRP A 204 -9.78 20.47 -0.46
CA TRP A 204 -11.13 20.65 0.02
C TRP A 204 -11.71 19.33 0.56
N LYS A 205 -12.62 19.41 1.53
CA LYS A 205 -13.14 18.27 2.31
C LYS A 205 -13.49 17.02 1.48
N ASN A 206 -14.18 17.16 0.36
CA ASN A 206 -14.58 16.01 -0.45
C ASN A 206 -13.39 15.35 -1.19
N VAL A 207 -12.47 16.16 -1.70
CA VAL A 207 -11.24 15.68 -2.35
C VAL A 207 -10.28 15.11 -1.29
N MET A 208 -10.23 15.71 -0.11
CA MET A 208 -9.45 15.22 1.04
C MET A 208 -9.82 13.79 1.42
N ILE A 209 -11.13 13.47 1.55
CA ILE A 209 -11.58 12.13 1.93
C ILE A 209 -11.17 11.08 0.88
N ARG A 210 -11.30 11.40 -0.41
CA ARG A 210 -10.86 10.51 -1.51
C ARG A 210 -9.36 10.25 -1.45
N ASN A 211 -8.57 11.26 -1.17
CA ASN A 211 -7.12 11.14 -1.10
C ASN A 211 -6.65 10.37 0.14
N ILE A 212 -7.33 10.53 1.27
CA ILE A 212 -7.07 9.70 2.46
C ILE A 212 -7.39 8.23 2.17
N ALA A 213 -8.48 7.94 1.48
CA ALA A 213 -8.81 6.57 1.10
C ALA A 213 -7.79 5.98 0.10
N LEU A 214 -7.31 6.77 -0.86
CA LEU A 214 -6.22 6.38 -1.76
C LEU A 214 -4.91 6.11 -0.99
N ALA A 215 -4.55 7.02 -0.10
CA ALA A 215 -3.36 6.89 0.74
C ALA A 215 -3.42 5.61 1.59
N LEU A 216 -4.57 5.33 2.21
CA LEU A 216 -4.79 4.12 2.99
C LEU A 216 -4.62 2.87 2.13
N MET A 217 -5.22 2.83 0.93
CA MET A 217 -5.08 1.72 -0.01
C MET A 217 -3.62 1.52 -0.46
N ALA A 218 -2.91 2.61 -0.77
CA ALA A 218 -1.52 2.53 -1.18
C ALA A 218 -0.60 2.06 -0.03
N ILE A 219 -0.78 2.60 1.18
CA ILE A 219 0.05 2.21 2.34
C ILE A 219 -0.22 0.75 2.73
N THR A 220 -1.49 0.33 2.84
CA THR A 220 -1.82 -1.07 3.17
C THR A 220 -1.32 -2.01 2.10
N GLY A 221 -1.44 -1.64 0.81
CA GLY A 221 -0.92 -2.44 -0.29
C GLY A 221 0.61 -2.50 -0.33
N GLY A 222 1.28 -1.38 -0.04
CA GLY A 222 2.74 -1.37 0.08
C GLY A 222 3.23 -2.23 1.24
N VAL A 223 2.55 -2.18 2.40
CA VAL A 223 2.87 -3.04 3.55
C VAL A 223 2.67 -4.51 3.18
N TYR A 224 1.56 -4.86 2.53
CA TYR A 224 1.32 -6.23 2.06
C TYR A 224 2.41 -6.72 1.10
N VAL A 225 2.78 -5.92 0.09
CA VAL A 225 3.87 -6.29 -0.84
C VAL A 225 5.20 -6.45 -0.11
N LEU A 226 5.45 -5.63 0.92
CA LEU A 226 6.67 -5.72 1.72
C LEU A 226 6.69 -7.00 2.54
N THR A 227 5.64 -7.28 3.31
CA THR A 227 5.56 -8.47 4.17
C THR A 227 5.64 -9.75 3.34
N ASP A 228 4.91 -9.83 2.24
CA ASP A 228 4.97 -10.95 1.31
C ASP A 228 6.37 -11.15 0.70
N SER A 229 7.10 -10.06 0.40
CA SER A 229 8.47 -10.12 -0.15
C SER A 229 9.51 -10.58 0.86
N ILE A 230 9.38 -10.14 2.11
CA ILE A 230 10.32 -10.46 3.17
C ILE A 230 9.82 -11.57 4.10
N TYR A 231 8.76 -12.26 3.71
CA TYR A 231 8.09 -13.29 4.52
C TYR A 231 9.06 -14.33 5.06
N THR A 232 9.99 -14.82 4.24
CA THR A 232 11.01 -15.80 4.63
C THR A 232 12.04 -15.23 5.62
N TYR A 233 12.23 -13.90 5.69
CA TYR A 233 13.27 -13.25 6.51
C TYR A 233 12.75 -12.63 7.79
N LEU A 234 11.49 -12.25 7.77
CA LEU A 234 10.87 -11.57 8.89
C LEU A 234 11.10 -12.34 10.21
N PRO A 235 11.06 -13.69 10.23
CA PRO A 235 11.39 -14.46 11.41
C PRO A 235 12.82 -14.30 11.93
N LEU A 236 13.78 -14.01 11.06
CA LEU A 236 15.16 -13.77 11.47
C LEU A 236 15.33 -12.47 12.28
N TRP A 237 14.44 -11.50 12.06
CA TRP A 237 14.44 -10.23 12.76
C TRP A 237 13.51 -10.21 13.98
N ILE A 238 12.34 -10.81 13.85
CA ILE A 238 11.29 -10.81 14.89
C ILE A 238 11.45 -12.01 15.84
N GLY A 239 12.06 -13.11 15.36
CA GLY A 239 12.29 -14.31 16.15
C GLY A 239 11.05 -15.17 16.43
N ASN A 240 9.88 -14.79 15.86
CA ASN A 240 8.63 -15.54 16.04
C ASN A 240 7.97 -15.80 14.68
N PRO A 241 8.08 -17.03 14.14
CA PRO A 241 7.54 -17.38 12.83
C PRO A 241 6.02 -17.20 12.71
N VAL A 242 5.29 -17.55 13.76
CA VAL A 242 3.81 -17.46 13.79
C VAL A 242 3.35 -16.01 13.74
N LEU A 243 4.01 -15.14 14.52
CA LEU A 243 3.70 -13.70 14.51
C LEU A 243 3.94 -13.09 13.12
N CYS A 244 5.01 -13.49 12.45
CA CYS A 244 5.34 -13.02 11.09
C CYS A 244 4.28 -13.42 10.08
N MET A 245 3.80 -14.66 10.14
CA MET A 245 2.72 -15.15 9.29
C MET A 245 1.40 -14.43 9.57
N VAL A 246 1.01 -14.30 10.83
CA VAL A 246 -0.21 -13.56 11.21
C VAL A 246 -0.14 -12.11 10.70
N PHE A 247 1.03 -11.49 10.74
CA PHE A 247 1.24 -10.12 10.28
C PHE A 247 1.09 -10.00 8.75
N ASP A 248 1.65 -10.95 8.00
CA ASP A 248 1.53 -11.00 6.54
C ASP A 248 0.07 -11.20 6.11
N GLU A 249 -0.60 -12.21 6.66
CA GLU A 249 -2.00 -12.49 6.35
C GLU A 249 -2.93 -11.35 6.77
N PHE A 250 -2.66 -10.70 7.90
CA PHE A 250 -3.40 -9.51 8.32
C PHE A 250 -3.23 -8.36 7.34
N ALA A 251 -2.02 -8.13 6.83
CA ALA A 251 -1.77 -7.12 5.80
C ALA A 251 -2.53 -7.46 4.49
N ALA A 252 -2.55 -8.75 4.09
CA ALA A 252 -3.31 -9.23 2.94
C ALA A 252 -4.81 -8.97 3.08
N TYR A 253 -5.38 -9.11 4.29
CA TYR A 253 -6.80 -8.88 4.55
C TYR A 253 -7.17 -7.40 4.66
N LEU A 254 -6.23 -6.53 5.06
CA LEU A 254 -6.47 -5.08 5.12
C LEU A 254 -6.53 -4.42 3.75
N LEU A 255 -5.77 -4.91 2.77
CA LEU A 255 -5.72 -4.34 1.43
C LEU A 255 -7.10 -4.28 0.73
N PRO A 256 -7.90 -5.36 0.67
CA PRO A 256 -9.24 -5.30 0.08
C PRO A 256 -10.18 -4.35 0.81
N ILE A 257 -10.09 -4.27 2.14
CA ILE A 257 -10.91 -3.33 2.94
C ILE A 257 -10.60 -1.89 2.52
N ALA A 258 -9.32 -1.55 2.39
CA ALA A 258 -8.88 -0.23 1.95
C ALA A 258 -9.28 0.05 0.49
N ALA A 259 -9.18 -0.95 -0.40
CA ALA A 259 -9.60 -0.85 -1.80
C ALA A 259 -11.13 -0.63 -1.92
N PHE A 260 -11.94 -1.38 -1.18
CA PHE A 260 -13.39 -1.17 -1.15
C PHE A 260 -13.76 0.19 -0.57
N LEU A 261 -13.05 0.66 0.47
CA LEU A 261 -13.24 2.00 1.02
C LEU A 261 -12.94 3.06 -0.03
N TYR A 262 -11.85 2.89 -0.78
CA TYR A 262 -11.49 3.80 -1.87
C TYR A 262 -12.57 3.84 -2.96
N VAL A 263 -13.08 2.68 -3.40
CA VAL A 263 -14.18 2.62 -4.38
C VAL A 263 -15.45 3.27 -3.82
N ARG A 264 -15.82 2.98 -2.56
CA ARG A 264 -17.02 3.52 -1.91
C ARG A 264 -17.06 5.05 -1.87
N VAL A 265 -15.92 5.68 -1.61
CA VAL A 265 -15.83 7.15 -1.53
C VAL A 265 -16.01 7.80 -2.91
N ASN A 266 -15.64 7.10 -3.97
CA ASN A 266 -15.69 7.61 -5.35
C ASN A 266 -17.01 7.30 -6.09
N VAL A 267 -17.78 6.32 -5.63
CA VAL A 267 -19.09 5.94 -6.17
C VAL A 267 -20.15 6.96 -5.71
N GLU A 268 -21.10 7.31 -6.56
CA GLU A 268 -22.15 8.33 -6.29
C GLU A 268 -23.51 7.68 -6.00
N ASP A 269 -23.86 6.58 -6.69
CA ASP A 269 -25.15 5.91 -6.55
C ASP A 269 -25.34 5.29 -5.15
N LYS A 270 -26.51 5.53 -4.55
CA LYS A 270 -26.83 5.06 -3.19
C LYS A 270 -26.85 3.53 -3.07
N ARG A 271 -27.27 2.81 -4.13
CA ARG A 271 -27.35 1.33 -4.13
C ARG A 271 -25.95 0.74 -4.17
N CYS A 272 -25.11 1.27 -5.07
CA CYS A 272 -23.71 0.86 -5.18
C CYS A 272 -22.93 1.17 -3.89
N LYS A 273 -23.13 2.37 -3.29
CA LYS A 273 -22.58 2.70 -1.96
C LYS A 273 -23.01 1.73 -0.88
N GLY A 274 -24.29 1.36 -0.86
CA GLY A 274 -24.84 0.40 0.10
C GLY A 274 -24.19 -0.97 -0.03
N TYR A 275 -24.10 -1.50 -1.25
CA TYR A 275 -23.44 -2.77 -1.56
C TYR A 275 -21.98 -2.78 -1.09
N ILE A 276 -21.19 -1.76 -1.49
CA ILE A 276 -19.77 -1.69 -1.13
C ILE A 276 -19.61 -1.50 0.40
N SER A 277 -20.52 -0.79 1.07
CA SER A 277 -20.49 -0.69 2.54
C SER A 277 -20.68 -2.04 3.22
N ILE A 278 -21.57 -2.90 2.69
CA ILE A 278 -21.75 -4.26 3.18
C ILE A 278 -20.48 -5.07 2.96
N LEU A 279 -19.83 -4.95 1.79
CA LEU A 279 -18.54 -5.62 1.53
C LEU A 279 -17.48 -5.23 2.54
N ILE A 280 -17.36 -3.94 2.87
CA ILE A 280 -16.39 -3.45 3.88
C ILE A 280 -16.69 -4.06 5.24
N ILE A 281 -17.96 -4.01 5.69
CA ILE A 281 -18.36 -4.54 7.00
C ILE A 281 -18.06 -6.04 7.09
N VAL A 282 -18.47 -6.81 6.06
CA VAL A 282 -18.23 -8.26 6.03
C VAL A 282 -16.73 -8.57 5.97
N SER A 283 -15.94 -7.82 5.19
CA SER A 283 -14.47 -7.99 5.17
C SER A 283 -13.85 -7.76 6.53
N ILE A 284 -14.26 -6.70 7.25
CA ILE A 284 -13.79 -6.42 8.61
C ILE A 284 -14.17 -7.57 9.56
N LEU A 285 -15.42 -8.05 9.51
CA LEU A 285 -15.87 -9.15 10.35
C LEU A 285 -15.11 -10.46 10.07
N LEU A 286 -14.87 -10.77 8.79
CA LEU A 286 -14.08 -11.95 8.39
C LEU A 286 -12.63 -11.84 8.87
N THR A 287 -12.00 -10.67 8.71
CA THR A 287 -10.63 -10.42 9.19
C THR A 287 -10.55 -10.57 10.71
N MET A 288 -11.49 -9.96 11.44
CA MET A 288 -11.54 -10.08 12.90
C MET A 288 -11.79 -11.51 13.34
N ALA A 289 -12.68 -12.24 12.67
CA ALA A 289 -12.94 -13.64 12.94
C ALA A 289 -11.71 -14.51 12.69
N ALA A 290 -10.98 -14.31 11.59
CA ALA A 290 -9.77 -15.05 11.27
C ALA A 290 -8.69 -14.84 12.34
N VAL A 291 -8.44 -13.59 12.73
CA VAL A 291 -7.47 -13.26 13.80
C VAL A 291 -7.91 -13.84 15.14
N PHE A 292 -9.21 -13.77 15.47
CA PHE A 292 -9.73 -14.31 16.71
C PHE A 292 -9.58 -15.84 16.78
N LEU A 293 -9.93 -16.55 15.69
CA LEU A 293 -9.81 -18.00 15.60
C LEU A 293 -8.34 -18.46 15.72
N GLN A 294 -7.40 -17.69 15.14
CA GLN A 294 -5.96 -17.92 15.30
C GLN A 294 -5.51 -17.74 16.75
N LEU A 295 -5.92 -16.63 17.41
CA LEU A 295 -5.51 -16.33 18.78
C LEU A 295 -6.02 -17.36 19.80
N PHE A 296 -7.20 -17.94 19.56
CA PHE A 296 -7.77 -19.00 20.41
C PHE A 296 -7.33 -20.42 20.01
N GLY A 297 -6.45 -20.56 19.03
CA GLY A 297 -5.97 -21.86 18.61
C GLY A 297 -7.03 -22.76 17.96
N VAL A 298 -8.14 -22.18 17.46
CA VAL A 298 -9.25 -22.94 16.87
C VAL A 298 -9.00 -23.24 15.39
N MET A 299 -8.50 -22.24 14.66
CA MET A 299 -8.22 -22.37 13.24
C MET A 299 -7.07 -21.43 12.85
N ASP A 300 -6.17 -21.98 12.06
CA ASP A 300 -5.05 -21.24 11.48
C ASP A 300 -5.53 -20.10 10.54
N ILE A 301 -4.89 -18.95 10.62
CA ILE A 301 -5.23 -17.79 9.78
C ILE A 301 -5.05 -18.11 8.27
N LEU A 302 -4.04 -18.91 7.90
CA LEU A 302 -3.83 -19.35 6.51
C LEU A 302 -5.01 -20.21 6.01
N LYS A 303 -5.53 -21.11 6.86
CA LYS A 303 -6.71 -21.90 6.51
C LYS A 303 -7.95 -21.04 6.30
N SER A 304 -8.03 -19.86 6.94
CA SER A 304 -9.16 -18.95 6.76
C SER A 304 -9.23 -18.35 5.35
N GLN A 305 -8.13 -18.38 4.57
CA GLN A 305 -8.09 -17.91 3.17
C GLN A 305 -9.14 -18.61 2.30
N ILE A 306 -9.48 -19.87 2.61
CA ILE A 306 -10.51 -20.65 1.87
C ILE A 306 -11.87 -19.96 1.83
N PHE A 307 -12.19 -19.17 2.85
CA PHE A 307 -13.45 -18.41 2.93
C PHE A 307 -13.25 -16.94 2.54
N VAL A 308 -12.12 -16.35 2.93
CA VAL A 308 -11.85 -14.94 2.76
C VAL A 308 -11.55 -14.59 1.31
N PHE A 309 -10.69 -15.35 0.62
CA PHE A 309 -10.31 -15.03 -0.75
C PHE A 309 -11.45 -15.13 -1.78
N PRO A 310 -12.31 -16.17 -1.78
CA PRO A 310 -13.48 -16.19 -2.65
C PRO A 310 -14.43 -15.01 -2.39
N PHE A 311 -14.61 -14.62 -1.13
CA PHE A 311 -15.42 -13.45 -0.78
C PHE A 311 -14.80 -12.15 -1.34
N ILE A 312 -13.49 -11.95 -1.18
CA ILE A 312 -12.76 -10.79 -1.73
C ILE A 312 -12.86 -10.76 -3.26
N LEU A 313 -12.70 -11.91 -3.91
CA LEU A 313 -12.78 -12.01 -5.36
C LEU A 313 -14.17 -11.62 -5.87
N LEU A 314 -15.22 -12.22 -5.30
CA LEU A 314 -16.62 -11.91 -5.66
C LEU A 314 -16.95 -10.44 -5.37
N GLY A 315 -16.48 -9.92 -4.22
CA GLY A 315 -16.62 -8.52 -3.85
C GLY A 315 -15.91 -7.57 -4.81
N SER A 316 -14.70 -7.92 -5.28
CA SER A 316 -13.94 -7.15 -6.26
C SER A 316 -14.63 -7.11 -7.62
N VAL A 317 -15.15 -8.24 -8.09
CA VAL A 317 -15.96 -8.30 -9.31
C VAL A 317 -17.24 -7.47 -9.18
N GLY A 318 -17.97 -7.62 -8.08
CA GLY A 318 -19.20 -6.84 -7.83
C GLY A 318 -18.95 -5.34 -7.72
N SER A 319 -17.87 -4.91 -7.04
CA SER A 319 -17.49 -3.50 -6.96
C SER A 319 -17.10 -2.93 -8.33
N THR A 320 -16.43 -3.73 -9.16
CA THR A 320 -16.09 -3.37 -10.55
C THR A 320 -17.34 -3.22 -11.41
N ILE A 321 -18.34 -4.10 -11.26
CA ILE A 321 -19.64 -3.99 -11.93
C ILE A 321 -20.35 -2.68 -11.52
N CYS A 322 -20.33 -2.31 -10.25
CA CYS A 322 -20.85 -1.03 -9.77
C CYS A 322 -20.17 0.16 -10.46
N LEU A 323 -18.83 0.14 -10.57
CA LEU A 323 -18.07 1.19 -11.25
C LEU A 323 -18.41 1.25 -12.75
N ILE A 324 -18.55 0.11 -13.43
CA ILE A 324 -18.96 0.03 -14.84
C ILE A 324 -20.36 0.63 -15.02
N TYR A 325 -21.31 0.25 -14.15
CA TYR A 325 -22.67 0.79 -14.18
C TYR A 325 -22.69 2.32 -14.06
N GLU A 326 -21.97 2.87 -13.12
CA GLU A 326 -21.89 4.33 -12.94
C GLU A 326 -21.15 5.03 -14.10
N ALA A 327 -20.04 4.44 -14.55
CA ALA A 327 -19.23 5.01 -15.61
C ALA A 327 -19.97 5.13 -16.94
N PHE A 328 -20.77 4.09 -17.29
CA PHE A 328 -21.42 4.02 -18.60
C PHE A 328 -22.87 4.45 -18.56
N LYS A 329 -23.64 4.04 -17.56
CA LYS A 329 -25.08 4.34 -17.47
C LYS A 329 -25.36 5.71 -16.83
N LEU A 330 -24.67 6.04 -15.74
CA LEU A 330 -24.82 7.34 -15.07
C LEU A 330 -23.86 8.40 -15.60
N LYS A 331 -22.91 8.03 -16.49
CA LYS A 331 -21.92 8.90 -17.11
C LYS A 331 -21.05 9.67 -16.11
N SER A 332 -20.86 9.13 -14.88
CA SER A 332 -19.99 9.74 -13.86
C SER A 332 -18.53 9.78 -14.34
N LYS A 333 -17.96 10.97 -14.34
CA LYS A 333 -16.53 11.18 -14.68
C LYS A 333 -15.62 10.55 -13.63
N ASN A 334 -16.00 10.67 -12.35
CA ASN A 334 -15.23 10.12 -11.24
C ASN A 334 -15.16 8.61 -11.30
N SER A 335 -16.31 7.93 -11.49
CA SER A 335 -16.35 6.47 -11.55
C SER A 335 -15.60 5.91 -12.76
N ARG A 336 -15.57 6.65 -13.91
CA ARG A 336 -14.73 6.28 -15.07
C ARG A 336 -13.24 6.35 -14.73
N ALA A 337 -12.80 7.42 -14.09
CA ALA A 337 -11.41 7.59 -13.69
C ALA A 337 -10.96 6.49 -12.73
N VAL A 338 -11.81 6.17 -11.73
CA VAL A 338 -11.54 5.09 -10.77
C VAL A 338 -11.54 3.72 -11.45
N LEU A 339 -12.49 3.45 -12.36
CA LEU A 339 -12.53 2.18 -13.12
C LEU A 339 -11.24 1.95 -13.90
N ILE A 340 -10.77 2.97 -14.65
CA ILE A 340 -9.53 2.86 -15.43
C ILE A 340 -8.33 2.59 -14.52
N SER A 341 -8.29 3.20 -13.35
CA SER A 341 -7.14 3.08 -12.45
C SER A 341 -7.15 1.80 -11.61
N VAL A 342 -8.31 1.28 -11.21
CA VAL A 342 -8.44 0.05 -10.40
C VAL A 342 -8.42 -1.22 -11.27
N CYS A 343 -8.74 -1.11 -12.57
CA CYS A 343 -8.71 -2.23 -13.50
C CYS A 343 -7.39 -3.02 -13.48
N PRO A 344 -6.20 -2.41 -13.51
CA PRO A 344 -4.93 -3.15 -13.44
C PRO A 344 -4.80 -4.00 -12.17
N LEU A 345 -5.25 -3.50 -11.03
CA LEU A 345 -5.21 -4.24 -9.76
C LEU A 345 -6.16 -5.44 -9.78
N VAL A 346 -7.37 -5.26 -10.29
CA VAL A 346 -8.36 -6.36 -10.38
C VAL A 346 -7.88 -7.44 -11.35
N VAL A 347 -7.36 -7.07 -12.51
CA VAL A 347 -6.82 -8.01 -13.48
C VAL A 347 -5.61 -8.76 -12.92
N ALA A 348 -4.70 -8.05 -12.28
CA ALA A 348 -3.53 -8.63 -11.64
C ALA A 348 -3.91 -9.62 -10.52
N GLY A 349 -4.87 -9.25 -9.68
CA GLY A 349 -5.37 -10.14 -8.63
C GLY A 349 -6.07 -11.39 -9.17
N LEU A 350 -6.79 -11.29 -10.29
CA LEU A 350 -7.37 -12.45 -10.98
C LEU A 350 -6.29 -13.37 -11.53
N ILE A 351 -5.24 -12.82 -12.14
CA ILE A 351 -4.12 -13.62 -12.68
C ILE A 351 -3.42 -14.35 -11.54
N ASP A 352 -3.07 -13.67 -10.45
CA ASP A 352 -2.40 -14.30 -9.31
C ASP A 352 -3.29 -15.32 -8.61
N PHE A 353 -4.60 -15.10 -8.57
CA PHE A 353 -5.55 -16.10 -8.07
C PHE A 353 -5.55 -17.37 -8.96
N ILE A 354 -5.57 -17.22 -10.28
CA ILE A 354 -5.49 -18.36 -11.22
C ILE A 354 -4.14 -19.07 -11.08
N ASN A 355 -3.03 -18.31 -10.94
CA ASN A 355 -1.71 -18.87 -10.71
C ASN A 355 -1.65 -19.69 -9.41
N SER A 356 -2.27 -19.19 -8.34
CA SER A 356 -2.37 -19.92 -7.08
C SER A 356 -3.14 -21.24 -7.18
N LEU A 357 -4.14 -21.30 -8.07
CA LEU A 357 -4.90 -22.55 -8.32
C LEU A 357 -4.16 -23.55 -9.22
N THR A 358 -3.32 -23.04 -10.14
CA THR A 358 -2.65 -23.88 -11.14
C THR A 358 -1.21 -24.24 -10.77
N GLY A 359 -0.64 -23.59 -9.74
CA GLY A 359 0.76 -23.79 -9.35
C GLY A 359 1.79 -23.31 -10.39
N PHE A 360 1.36 -22.52 -11.40
CA PHE A 360 2.21 -22.10 -12.51
C PHE A 360 3.32 -21.12 -12.09
N ALA A 361 3.04 -20.24 -11.13
CA ALA A 361 4.01 -19.29 -10.57
C ALA A 361 3.77 -19.11 -9.07
N HIS A 362 4.83 -19.28 -8.29
CA HIS A 362 4.76 -19.13 -6.82
C HIS A 362 4.82 -17.66 -6.38
N ASP A 363 5.35 -16.77 -7.22
CA ASP A 363 5.48 -15.36 -6.89
C ASP A 363 4.25 -14.55 -7.26
N ARG A 364 3.70 -13.79 -6.32
CA ARG A 364 2.57 -12.87 -6.51
C ARG A 364 3.01 -11.58 -7.24
N VAL A 365 3.72 -11.74 -8.37
CA VAL A 365 4.33 -10.63 -9.12
C VAL A 365 3.29 -9.70 -9.73
N PHE A 366 2.19 -10.27 -10.23
CA PHE A 366 1.20 -9.50 -10.97
C PHE A 366 0.45 -8.52 -10.06
N ILE A 367 0.06 -8.92 -8.85
CA ILE A 367 -0.63 -8.04 -7.91
C ILE A 367 0.28 -6.87 -7.46
N ARG A 368 1.59 -7.12 -7.30
CA ARG A 368 2.59 -6.10 -6.97
C ARG A 368 2.66 -5.03 -8.06
N LEU A 369 2.77 -5.44 -9.32
CA LEU A 369 2.79 -4.54 -10.48
C LEU A 369 1.44 -3.85 -10.69
N GLY A 370 0.33 -4.59 -10.58
CA GLY A 370 -1.01 -4.05 -10.69
C GLY A 370 -1.29 -2.97 -9.67
N LEU A 371 -0.86 -3.16 -8.43
CA LEU A 371 -0.98 -2.18 -7.36
C LEU A 371 -0.15 -0.92 -7.64
N LEU A 372 1.11 -1.08 -8.06
CA LEU A 372 1.97 0.04 -8.42
C LEU A 372 1.36 0.87 -9.56
N ILE A 373 0.93 0.23 -10.63
CA ILE A 373 0.29 0.88 -11.78
C ILE A 373 -0.97 1.62 -11.33
N THR A 374 -1.82 0.97 -10.52
CA THR A 374 -3.04 1.58 -9.96
C THR A 374 -2.72 2.85 -9.19
N VAL A 375 -1.77 2.81 -8.27
CA VAL A 375 -1.39 3.97 -7.43
C VAL A 375 -0.80 5.10 -8.27
N VAL A 376 0.06 4.78 -9.26
CA VAL A 376 0.64 5.79 -10.18
C VAL A 376 -0.46 6.48 -10.99
N ILE A 377 -1.38 5.73 -11.59
CA ILE A 377 -2.50 6.31 -12.34
C ILE A 377 -3.34 7.21 -11.44
N GLN A 378 -3.64 6.78 -10.22
CA GLN A 378 -4.44 7.54 -9.26
C GLN A 378 -3.76 8.85 -8.85
N ILE A 379 -2.47 8.84 -8.60
CA ILE A 379 -1.72 10.06 -8.29
C ILE A 379 -1.70 11.01 -9.47
N TYR A 380 -1.52 10.50 -10.68
CA TYR A 380 -1.61 11.33 -11.88
C TYR A 380 -2.99 12.01 -11.99
N LEU A 381 -4.09 11.27 -11.81
CA LEU A 381 -5.44 11.81 -11.84
C LEU A 381 -5.68 12.83 -10.72
N LEU A 382 -5.17 12.56 -9.52
CA LEU A 382 -5.21 13.47 -8.39
C LEU A 382 -4.50 14.80 -8.69
N LEU A 383 -3.28 14.74 -9.20
CA LEU A 383 -2.51 15.94 -9.57
C LEU A 383 -3.21 16.74 -10.66
N ARG A 384 -3.82 16.08 -11.63
CA ARG A 384 -4.62 16.72 -12.67
C ARG A 384 -5.83 17.43 -12.06
N GLU A 385 -6.63 16.77 -11.22
CA GLU A 385 -7.79 17.34 -10.55
C GLU A 385 -7.39 18.56 -9.70
N THR A 386 -6.32 18.43 -8.94
CA THR A 386 -5.78 19.53 -8.11
C THR A 386 -5.39 20.75 -8.95
N ARG A 387 -4.77 20.54 -10.12
CA ARG A 387 -4.42 21.62 -11.05
C ARG A 387 -5.66 22.29 -11.63
N GLU A 388 -6.68 21.52 -11.99
CA GLU A 388 -7.94 22.06 -12.52
C GLU A 388 -8.64 22.93 -11.48
N HIS A 389 -8.77 22.46 -10.25
CA HIS A 389 -9.34 23.23 -9.13
C HIS A 389 -8.55 24.50 -8.80
N HIS A 390 -7.21 24.41 -8.83
CA HIS A 390 -6.39 25.60 -8.59
C HIS A 390 -6.61 26.68 -9.66
N LYS A 391 -6.74 26.28 -10.93
CA LYS A 391 -7.07 27.23 -12.04
C LYS A 391 -8.45 27.87 -11.85
N GLU A 392 -9.45 27.08 -11.45
CA GLU A 392 -10.80 27.61 -11.16
C GLU A 392 -10.76 28.62 -10.01
N LEU A 393 -10.01 28.33 -8.94
CA LEU A 393 -9.85 29.24 -7.80
C LEU A 393 -9.21 30.58 -8.20
N LEU A 394 -8.14 30.52 -9.01
CA LEU A 394 -7.49 31.73 -9.54
C LEU A 394 -8.46 32.55 -10.38
N ARG A 395 -9.19 31.91 -11.27
CA ARG A 395 -10.21 32.59 -12.10
C ARG A 395 -11.30 33.21 -11.26
N TYR A 396 -11.75 32.53 -10.20
CA TYR A 396 -12.73 33.12 -9.28
C TYR A 396 -12.17 34.35 -8.55
N GLN A 397 -10.91 34.32 -8.13
CA GLN A 397 -10.25 35.49 -7.51
C GLN A 397 -10.10 36.65 -8.51
N GLU A 398 -9.77 36.38 -9.77
CA GLU A 398 -9.72 37.41 -10.82
C GLU A 398 -11.07 38.08 -11.03
N LEU A 399 -12.14 37.28 -11.16
CA LEU A 399 -13.52 37.81 -11.29
C LEU A 399 -13.94 38.64 -10.07
N GLN A 400 -13.59 38.21 -8.85
CA GLN A 400 -13.86 39.01 -7.65
C GLN A 400 -13.13 40.37 -7.67
N ASN A 401 -11.85 40.35 -8.10
CA ASN A 401 -11.07 41.59 -8.23
C ASN A 401 -11.66 42.54 -9.31
N GLU A 402 -12.08 41.98 -10.45
CA GLU A 402 -12.75 42.76 -11.48
C GLU A 402 -14.06 43.37 -10.99
N MET A 403 -14.89 42.60 -10.25
CA MET A 403 -16.10 43.10 -9.62
C MET A 403 -15.83 44.21 -8.61
N LEU A 404 -14.76 44.10 -7.81
CA LEU A 404 -14.38 45.14 -6.87
C LEU A 404 -13.93 46.39 -7.62
N GLN A 405 -13.16 46.29 -8.69
CA GLN A 405 -12.75 47.41 -9.52
C GLN A 405 -13.94 48.11 -10.19
N MET A 406 -14.90 47.33 -10.72
CA MET A 406 -16.14 47.86 -11.26
C MET A 406 -16.94 48.63 -10.22
N ARG A 407 -17.09 48.09 -9.00
CA ARG A 407 -17.76 48.79 -7.89
C ARG A 407 -17.09 50.10 -7.54
N VAL A 408 -15.75 50.11 -7.42
CA VAL A 408 -14.98 51.35 -7.20
C VAL A 408 -15.19 52.36 -8.32
N SER A 409 -15.15 51.90 -9.57
CA SER A 409 -15.39 52.74 -10.74
C SER A 409 -16.80 53.36 -10.73
N ILE A 410 -17.83 52.58 -10.43
CA ILE A 410 -19.21 53.04 -10.29
C ILE A 410 -19.30 54.08 -9.15
N MET A 411 -18.70 53.81 -7.99
CA MET A 411 -18.70 54.74 -6.86
C MET A 411 -18.04 56.10 -7.26
N VAL A 412 -16.91 56.02 -7.93
CA VAL A 412 -16.21 57.25 -8.42
C VAL A 412 -17.05 57.99 -9.45
N SER A 413 -17.74 57.27 -10.36
CA SER A 413 -18.60 57.90 -11.39
C SER A 413 -19.84 58.56 -10.79
N GLN A 414 -20.38 58.09 -9.67
CA GLN A 414 -21.49 58.68 -8.96
C GLN A 414 -21.18 60.02 -8.28
N ILE A 415 -19.90 60.34 -8.06
CA ILE A 415 -19.44 61.63 -7.53
C ILE A 415 -19.41 62.71 -8.64
N GLN A 416 -20.22 62.70 -9.61
CA GLN A 416 -20.35 63.71 -10.68
C GLN A 416 -19.11 64.62 -10.79
N PRO A 417 -18.03 64.22 -11.47
CA PRO A 417 -16.75 64.99 -11.49
C PRO A 417 -16.94 66.45 -11.94
N HIS A 418 -17.87 66.67 -12.86
CA HIS A 418 -18.19 68.01 -13.34
C HIS A 418 -18.79 68.92 -12.24
N PHE A 419 -19.65 68.36 -11.35
CA PHE A 419 -20.16 69.08 -10.22
C PHE A 419 -19.05 69.47 -9.22
N LEU A 420 -18.10 68.54 -8.96
CA LEU A 420 -16.96 68.81 -8.10
C LEU A 420 -16.12 69.97 -8.64
N TYR A 421 -15.74 69.94 -9.92
CA TYR A 421 -14.96 71.00 -10.54
C TYR A 421 -15.69 72.36 -10.52
N ASN A 422 -16.99 72.35 -10.84
CA ASN A 422 -17.78 73.59 -10.87
C ASN A 422 -17.95 74.16 -9.46
N SER A 423 -18.19 73.31 -8.45
CA SER A 423 -18.34 73.74 -7.05
C SER A 423 -17.04 74.31 -6.52
N LEU A 424 -15.90 73.62 -6.75
CA LEU A 424 -14.58 74.09 -6.33
C LEU A 424 -14.19 75.42 -7.03
N THR A 425 -14.48 75.55 -8.33
CA THR A 425 -14.25 76.79 -9.11
C THR A 425 -15.11 77.94 -8.53
N SER A 426 -16.38 77.68 -8.21
CA SER A 426 -17.30 78.67 -7.63
C SER A 426 -16.81 79.08 -6.23
N ILE A 427 -16.35 78.14 -5.39
CA ILE A 427 -15.80 78.43 -4.06
C ILE A 427 -14.53 79.27 -4.20
N ALA A 428 -13.62 78.97 -5.15
CA ALA A 428 -12.41 79.73 -5.42
C ALA A 428 -12.73 81.18 -5.79
N GLN A 429 -13.72 81.41 -6.65
CA GLN A 429 -14.19 82.79 -7.01
C GLN A 429 -14.82 83.52 -5.82
N LEU A 430 -15.52 82.80 -4.91
CA LEU A 430 -16.07 83.37 -3.71
C LEU A 430 -15.00 83.76 -2.68
N CYS A 431 -13.85 83.07 -2.65
CA CYS A 431 -12.72 83.42 -1.79
C CYS A 431 -12.20 84.84 -2.07
N GLU A 432 -12.23 85.29 -3.30
CA GLU A 432 -11.80 86.65 -3.69
C GLU A 432 -12.84 87.69 -3.42
N LYS A 433 -14.13 87.35 -3.68
CA LYS A 433 -15.22 88.34 -3.65
C LYS A 433 -15.91 88.42 -2.29
N ASN A 434 -16.08 87.30 -1.58
CA ASN A 434 -16.75 87.26 -0.30
C ASN A 434 -16.28 86.08 0.56
N PRO A 435 -15.23 86.21 1.39
CA PRO A 435 -14.67 85.11 2.17
C PRO A 435 -15.63 84.47 3.14
N SER A 436 -16.61 85.19 3.67
CA SER A 436 -17.64 84.66 4.57
C SER A 436 -18.56 83.67 3.86
N LYS A 437 -18.99 84.00 2.63
CA LYS A 437 -19.79 83.09 1.82
C LYS A 437 -18.98 81.89 1.32
N ALA A 438 -17.67 82.07 1.02
CA ALA A 438 -16.80 80.99 0.66
C ALA A 438 -16.70 79.96 1.76
N LYS A 439 -16.49 80.35 2.99
CA LYS A 439 -16.46 79.47 4.16
C LYS A 439 -17.73 78.63 4.30
N LYS A 440 -18.93 79.29 4.14
CA LYS A 440 -20.21 78.58 4.22
C LYS A 440 -20.35 77.56 3.10
N ALA A 441 -20.04 77.93 1.85
CA ALA A 441 -20.08 77.04 0.68
C ALA A 441 -19.15 75.84 0.84
N THR A 442 -17.97 76.02 1.42
CA THR A 442 -17.00 74.91 1.68
C THR A 442 -17.55 73.91 2.68
N ILE A 443 -18.24 74.40 3.76
CA ILE A 443 -18.85 73.53 4.76
C ILE A 443 -20.01 72.74 4.13
N GLU A 444 -20.91 73.39 3.42
CA GLU A 444 -22.01 72.73 2.74
C GLU A 444 -21.55 71.72 1.70
N PHE A 445 -20.53 72.02 0.96
CA PHE A 445 -19.90 71.13 0.00
C PHE A 445 -19.25 69.90 0.67
N SER A 446 -18.56 70.12 1.78
CA SER A 446 -18.01 69.03 2.61
C SER A 446 -19.08 68.13 3.20
N GLU A 447 -20.18 68.66 3.68
CA GLU A 447 -21.34 67.87 4.17
C GLU A 447 -22.01 67.10 3.05
N TYR A 448 -22.16 67.67 1.86
CA TYR A 448 -22.70 66.99 0.68
C TYR A 448 -21.83 65.79 0.27
N LEU A 449 -20.49 65.96 0.24
CA LEU A 449 -19.59 64.87 -0.04
C LEU A 449 -19.69 63.75 1.00
N ARG A 450 -19.78 64.14 2.31
CA ARG A 450 -19.89 63.19 3.39
C ARG A 450 -21.21 62.37 3.32
N ARG A 451 -22.32 63.01 3.00
CA ARG A 451 -23.61 62.32 2.85
C ARG A 451 -23.59 61.34 1.68
N ASN A 452 -23.07 61.76 0.53
CA ASN A 452 -22.95 60.87 -0.62
C ASN A 452 -22.00 59.68 -0.36
N MET A 453 -20.90 59.88 0.32
CA MET A 453 -20.03 58.81 0.71
C MET A 453 -20.63 57.83 1.75
N ASN A 454 -21.46 58.32 2.67
CA ASN A 454 -22.14 57.46 3.64
C ASN A 454 -23.26 56.66 3.00
N SER A 455 -24.05 57.25 2.08
CA SER A 455 -25.11 56.50 1.35
C SER A 455 -24.51 55.39 0.47
N LEU A 456 -23.30 55.53 -0.02
CA LEU A 456 -22.57 54.50 -0.74
C LEU A 456 -22.11 53.37 0.17
N LYS A 457 -21.79 53.65 1.47
CA LYS A 457 -21.46 52.62 2.43
C LYS A 457 -22.66 51.81 2.89
N GLU A 458 -23.86 52.41 3.05
CA GLU A 458 -25.07 51.75 3.43
C GLU A 458 -25.68 50.87 2.34
N GLN A 459 -25.38 51.11 1.07
CA GLN A 459 -25.79 50.29 -0.07
C GLN A 459 -24.83 49.07 -0.34
N ALA A 460 -23.71 48.95 0.36
CA ALA A 460 -22.90 47.77 0.25
C ALA A 460 -23.54 46.64 1.02
N PRO A 461 -24.05 45.54 0.38
CA PRO A 461 -24.54 44.39 1.14
C PRO A 461 -23.39 43.85 1.99
N VAL A 462 -23.68 43.67 3.28
CA VAL A 462 -22.82 42.96 4.24
C VAL A 462 -22.70 41.52 3.75
N LEU A 463 -21.66 41.23 2.99
CA LEU A 463 -21.26 39.88 2.57
C LEU A 463 -20.00 39.52 3.36
N PHE A 464 -20.14 39.39 4.67
CA PHE A 464 -19.19 38.68 5.54
C PHE A 464 -19.93 38.26 6.83
N GLU A 465 -20.47 37.05 6.78
CA GLU A 465 -20.46 36.06 7.85
C GLU A 465 -20.06 34.71 7.29
#